data_e856d139b030679639045a8f1b76dd1e
#
_entry.id   e856d139b030679639045a8f1b76dd1e
#
_cell.length_a   1.000
_cell.length_b   1.000
_cell.length_c   1.000
_cell.angle_alpha   90.00
_cell.angle_beta   90.00
_cell.angle_gamma   90.00
#
_symmetry.space_group_name_H-M   'P 1'
#
loop_
_entity.id
_entity.type
_entity.pdbx_description
1 polymer ?
#
loop_
_entity_poly.entity_id
_entity_poly.type
_entity_poly.pdbx_seq_one_letter_code
_entity_poly.pdbx_strand_id
1 'polypeptide(L)'
;MQRTLAIVEREMRRFRRSPTLIVVSMIFPLVQLVILGYAFGGNVKHLKLGVVASDHGVPVVHLREMGNAVSSGARTFDPVDYSDQGQALADLRDGKLNGVLAIPPDFSRRVLAKDAPRVALIEDNTDTFVSATMAGVVGGLVSASNSPAVSASRVSGATALDVVEVYPYVPYIQYLLPGSIVMSIFMMVMIGGGIIFIDDKARGLHEGYLVTPITRVELIAGFNLSGTIKAVMAGIVLMTLGSLIAGIPNALEPLRLMRLTIVIVATAFSLISMMFLLMVRVTDPLVPRAIFGVLNTLLYFPSGAVYPQQGFPAWMQAIAVVDPFTYAVHAFKCLLLKNTGMGAIAGDLIYLTAFSAVAMTAATMLFKRSL
;
A
#
# COMPACT_ATOMS: atom_id res chain seq x y z
N MET A 1 11.28 -33.67 -19.23
CA MET A 1 12.05 -32.95 -18.19
C MET A 1 13.35 -32.29 -18.72
N GLN A 2 14.24 -33.02 -19.43
CA GLN A 2 15.47 -32.41 -19.95
C GLN A 2 15.21 -31.23 -20.90
N ARG A 3 14.21 -31.32 -21.75
CA ARG A 3 13.85 -30.25 -22.70
C ARG A 3 13.31 -29.00 -22.01
N THR A 4 12.50 -29.16 -20.97
CA THR A 4 12.00 -28.06 -20.13
C THR A 4 13.17 -27.36 -19.42
N LEU A 5 14.12 -28.13 -18.88
CA LEU A 5 15.32 -27.59 -18.23
C LEU A 5 16.21 -26.83 -19.21
N ALA A 6 16.34 -27.27 -20.46
CA ALA A 6 17.09 -26.57 -21.49
C ALA A 6 16.52 -25.17 -21.80
N ILE A 7 15.18 -25.05 -21.78
CA ILE A 7 14.51 -23.74 -21.90
C ILE A 7 14.82 -22.84 -20.69
N VAL A 8 14.72 -23.40 -19.49
CA VAL A 8 15.04 -22.67 -18.26
C VAL A 8 16.48 -22.17 -18.28
N GLU A 9 17.42 -23.05 -18.64
CA GLU A 9 18.86 -22.68 -18.71
C GLU A 9 19.11 -21.54 -19.72
N ARG A 10 18.55 -21.64 -20.94
CA ARG A 10 18.63 -20.59 -21.95
C ARG A 10 18.11 -19.26 -21.41
N GLU A 11 16.94 -19.26 -20.82
CA GLU A 11 16.28 -18.09 -20.28
C GLU A 11 17.07 -17.47 -19.11
N MET A 12 17.65 -18.29 -18.25
CA MET A 12 18.50 -17.83 -17.14
C MET A 12 19.83 -17.23 -17.62
N ARG A 13 20.46 -17.85 -18.65
CA ARG A 13 21.66 -17.28 -19.29
C ARG A 13 21.38 -15.91 -19.90
N ARG A 14 20.23 -15.76 -20.58
CA ARG A 14 19.78 -14.49 -21.17
C ARG A 14 19.52 -13.43 -20.10
N PHE A 15 18.81 -13.81 -19.05
CA PHE A 15 18.50 -12.94 -17.91
C PHE A 15 19.78 -12.38 -17.26
N ARG A 16 20.77 -13.22 -17.02
CA ARG A 16 22.06 -12.83 -16.43
C ARG A 16 22.82 -11.83 -17.31
N ARG A 17 22.58 -11.82 -18.63
CA ARG A 17 23.18 -10.87 -19.59
C ARG A 17 22.41 -9.56 -19.75
N SER A 18 21.31 -9.39 -19.02
CA SER A 18 20.45 -8.21 -19.08
C SER A 18 20.33 -7.52 -17.71
N PRO A 19 21.43 -6.99 -17.15
CA PRO A 19 21.43 -6.43 -15.79
C PRO A 19 20.49 -5.24 -15.66
N THR A 20 20.31 -4.43 -16.71
CA THR A 20 19.40 -3.29 -16.71
C THR A 20 17.96 -3.69 -16.42
N LEU A 21 17.48 -4.80 -16.99
CA LEU A 21 16.12 -5.28 -16.75
C LEU A 21 15.93 -5.74 -15.30
N ILE A 22 16.95 -6.39 -14.74
CA ILE A 22 16.96 -6.85 -13.35
C ILE A 22 16.86 -5.64 -12.41
N VAL A 23 17.72 -4.66 -12.63
CA VAL A 23 17.81 -3.44 -11.82
C VAL A 23 16.50 -2.65 -11.87
N VAL A 24 15.95 -2.40 -13.06
CA VAL A 24 14.70 -1.63 -13.21
C VAL A 24 13.53 -2.30 -12.52
N SER A 25 13.39 -3.63 -12.62
CA SER A 25 12.27 -4.37 -12.00
C SER A 25 12.31 -4.37 -10.47
N MET A 26 13.48 -4.14 -9.87
CA MET A 26 13.68 -4.08 -8.43
C MET A 26 13.70 -2.64 -7.89
N ILE A 27 14.33 -1.72 -8.61
CA ILE A 27 14.48 -0.33 -8.14
C ILE A 27 13.13 0.38 -8.12
N PHE A 28 12.28 0.22 -9.13
CA PHE A 28 11.01 0.94 -9.19
C PHE A 28 10.11 0.67 -7.97
N PRO A 29 9.81 -0.59 -7.58
CA PRO A 29 9.01 -0.86 -6.39
C PRO A 29 9.69 -0.44 -5.09
N LEU A 30 11.02 -0.47 -5.02
CA LEU A 30 11.78 0.00 -3.87
C LEU A 30 11.68 1.54 -3.72
N VAL A 31 11.86 2.26 -4.80
CA VAL A 31 11.71 3.73 -4.83
C VAL A 31 10.27 4.10 -4.50
N GLN A 32 9.29 3.40 -5.05
CA GLN A 32 7.87 3.58 -4.74
C GLN A 32 7.60 3.35 -3.23
N LEU A 33 8.14 2.28 -2.64
CA LEU A 33 8.03 2.00 -1.21
C LEU A 33 8.57 3.17 -0.37
N VAL A 34 9.76 3.65 -0.70
CA VAL A 34 10.41 4.75 0.04
C VAL A 34 9.63 6.05 -0.13
N ILE A 35 9.33 6.46 -1.37
CA ILE A 35 8.62 7.72 -1.63
C ILE A 35 7.24 7.69 -0.98
N LEU A 36 6.39 6.70 -1.26
CA LEU A 36 5.04 6.63 -0.72
C LEU A 36 5.06 6.40 0.80
N GLY A 37 5.98 5.56 1.29
CA GLY A 37 6.09 5.25 2.71
C GLY A 37 6.42 6.48 3.56
N TYR A 38 7.30 7.34 3.08
CA TYR A 38 7.63 8.59 3.78
C TYR A 38 6.68 9.73 3.45
N ALA A 39 6.16 9.82 2.22
CA ALA A 39 5.22 10.88 1.84
C ALA A 39 3.88 10.76 2.58
N PHE A 40 3.36 9.54 2.72
CA PHE A 40 2.06 9.28 3.38
C PHE A 40 2.19 8.76 4.81
N GLY A 41 3.37 8.32 5.23
CA GLY A 41 3.63 7.81 6.59
C GLY A 41 4.00 8.88 7.60
N GLY A 42 4.22 10.11 7.17
CA GLY A 42 4.50 11.24 8.04
C GLY A 42 3.22 11.86 8.60
N ASN A 43 3.21 12.23 9.89
CA ASN A 43 2.20 13.14 10.39
C ASN A 43 2.37 14.47 9.65
N VAL A 44 1.27 15.02 9.14
CA VAL A 44 1.27 16.37 8.58
C VAL A 44 1.67 17.34 9.70
N LYS A 45 2.70 18.13 9.47
CA LYS A 45 3.26 19.07 10.45
C LYS A 45 3.18 20.49 9.93
N HIS A 46 3.26 21.46 10.86
CA HIS A 46 3.28 22.88 10.54
C HIS A 46 2.05 23.37 9.76
N LEU A 47 0.86 22.77 10.06
CA LEU A 47 -0.39 23.28 9.54
C LEU A 47 -0.68 24.64 10.18
N LYS A 48 -0.93 25.68 9.39
CA LYS A 48 -1.24 27.00 9.90
C LYS A 48 -2.70 27.06 10.33
N LEU A 49 -2.92 27.20 11.64
CA LEU A 49 -4.25 27.33 12.24
C LEU A 49 -4.48 28.78 12.66
N GLY A 50 -5.36 29.50 11.97
CA GLY A 50 -5.82 30.82 12.40
C GLY A 50 -6.67 30.70 13.67
N VAL A 51 -6.35 31.43 14.73
CA VAL A 51 -7.13 31.43 15.96
C VAL A 51 -7.80 32.82 16.09
N VAL A 52 -9.14 32.83 16.00
CA VAL A 52 -9.95 34.03 16.20
C VAL A 52 -10.68 33.86 17.53
N ALA A 53 -10.19 34.52 18.56
CA ALA A 53 -10.79 34.53 19.90
C ALA A 53 -11.53 35.84 20.15
N SER A 54 -12.86 35.78 20.11
CA SER A 54 -13.72 36.91 20.50
C SER A 54 -14.01 36.98 22.00
N ASP A 55 -13.51 36.02 22.77
CA ASP A 55 -13.62 35.92 24.23
C ASP A 55 -12.22 35.87 24.86
N HIS A 56 -12.04 36.45 26.02
CA HIS A 56 -10.78 36.55 26.76
C HIS A 56 -10.82 35.88 28.13
N GLY A 57 -11.84 35.09 28.43
CA GLY A 57 -11.98 34.42 29.72
C GLY A 57 -10.97 33.30 29.96
N VAL A 58 -10.85 32.85 31.21
CA VAL A 58 -9.91 31.79 31.62
C VAL A 58 -10.04 30.49 30.77
N PRO A 59 -11.23 30.01 30.39
CA PRO A 59 -11.38 28.85 29.52
C PRO A 59 -10.72 29.01 28.13
N VAL A 60 -10.73 30.21 27.57
CA VAL A 60 -10.08 30.51 26.27
C VAL A 60 -8.56 30.50 26.42
N VAL A 61 -8.03 31.10 27.50
CA VAL A 61 -6.59 31.08 27.80
C VAL A 61 -6.11 29.63 27.93
N HIS A 62 -6.85 28.80 28.67
CA HIS A 62 -6.51 27.37 28.83
C HIS A 62 -6.52 26.61 27.50
N LEU A 63 -7.50 26.83 26.63
CA LEU A 63 -7.56 26.19 25.32
C LEU A 63 -6.37 26.64 24.43
N ARG A 64 -5.97 27.92 24.51
CA ARG A 64 -4.77 28.44 23.81
C ARG A 64 -3.47 27.85 24.34
N GLU A 65 -3.32 27.70 25.65
CA GLU A 65 -2.12 27.10 26.26
C GLU A 65 -1.99 25.62 25.83
N MET A 66 -3.10 24.88 25.82
CA MET A 66 -3.12 23.50 25.32
C MET A 66 -2.76 23.45 23.82
N GLY A 67 -3.29 24.38 23.02
CA GLY A 67 -2.93 24.51 21.59
C GLY A 67 -1.44 24.78 21.41
N ASN A 68 -0.86 25.71 22.18
CA ASN A 68 0.56 26.03 22.17
C ASN A 68 1.43 24.84 22.62
N ALA A 69 0.96 24.04 23.59
CA ALA A 69 1.66 22.84 24.03
C ALA A 69 1.72 21.79 22.93
N VAL A 70 0.64 21.58 22.16
CA VAL A 70 0.60 20.68 20.99
C VAL A 70 1.50 21.21 19.88
N SER A 71 1.48 22.52 19.63
CA SER A 71 2.36 23.16 18.65
C SER A 71 3.84 22.99 19.02
N SER A 72 4.21 23.18 20.28
CA SER A 72 5.60 23.07 20.76
C SER A 72 6.09 21.63 20.78
N GLY A 73 5.22 20.65 21.06
CA GLY A 73 5.54 19.23 21.18
C GLY A 73 5.45 18.50 19.83
N ALA A 74 4.26 18.22 19.39
CA ALA A 74 4.00 17.44 18.18
C ALA A 74 4.24 18.22 16.88
N ARG A 75 4.27 19.55 16.94
CA ARG A 75 4.41 20.46 15.78
C ARG A 75 3.40 20.20 14.67
N THR A 76 2.22 19.72 15.05
CA THR A 76 1.18 19.38 14.06
C THR A 76 0.59 20.63 13.44
N PHE A 77 0.42 21.70 14.24
CA PHE A 77 -0.03 22.98 13.71
C PHE A 77 0.73 24.16 14.37
N ASP A 78 0.79 25.27 13.65
CA ASP A 78 1.34 26.53 14.10
C ASP A 78 0.17 27.51 14.25
N PRO A 79 -0.20 27.93 15.48
CA PRO A 79 -1.29 28.85 15.70
C PRO A 79 -0.89 30.27 15.26
N VAL A 80 -1.77 30.93 14.53
CA VAL A 80 -1.65 32.33 14.11
C VAL A 80 -2.85 33.10 14.63
N ASP A 81 -2.61 34.07 15.51
CA ASP A 81 -3.67 34.86 16.12
C ASP A 81 -4.25 35.89 15.15
N TYR A 82 -5.55 35.95 15.08
CA TYR A 82 -6.31 36.96 14.32
C TYR A 82 -7.28 37.71 15.24
N SER A 83 -7.33 39.05 15.07
CA SER A 83 -8.30 39.90 15.74
C SER A 83 -9.63 39.98 14.97
N ASP A 84 -9.60 39.76 13.66
CA ASP A 84 -10.78 39.80 12.78
C ASP A 84 -11.00 38.48 12.06
N GLN A 85 -12.21 37.94 12.18
CA GLN A 85 -12.62 36.72 11.52
C GLN A 85 -12.66 36.90 9.99
N GLY A 86 -13.01 38.08 9.49
CA GLY A 86 -13.05 38.34 8.05
C GLY A 86 -11.68 38.19 7.40
N GLN A 87 -10.64 38.72 8.07
CA GLN A 87 -9.25 38.62 7.63
C GLN A 87 -8.77 37.15 7.67
N ALA A 88 -9.07 36.41 8.74
CA ALA A 88 -8.70 35.02 8.87
C ALA A 88 -9.34 34.16 7.75
N LEU A 89 -10.61 34.41 7.41
CA LEU A 89 -11.30 33.74 6.33
C LEU A 89 -10.76 34.09 4.94
N ALA A 90 -10.35 35.34 4.73
CA ALA A 90 -9.69 35.76 3.49
C ALA A 90 -8.35 35.03 3.32
N ASP A 91 -7.53 34.99 4.37
CA ASP A 91 -6.24 34.27 4.35
C ASP A 91 -6.40 32.76 4.22
N LEU A 92 -7.50 32.17 4.74
CA LEU A 92 -7.85 30.76 4.49
C LEU A 92 -8.17 30.54 3.00
N ARG A 93 -8.98 31.41 2.39
CA ARG A 93 -9.32 31.33 0.95
C ARG A 93 -8.10 31.55 0.04
N ASP A 94 -7.17 32.37 0.48
CA ASP A 94 -5.90 32.60 -0.22
C ASP A 94 -4.87 31.46 -0.03
N GLY A 95 -5.22 30.40 0.75
CA GLY A 95 -4.33 29.26 1.01
C GLY A 95 -3.15 29.60 1.96
N LYS A 96 -3.20 30.72 2.67
CA LYS A 96 -2.19 31.09 3.66
C LYS A 96 -2.38 30.36 4.99
N LEU A 97 -3.62 29.93 5.29
CA LEU A 97 -4.03 29.12 6.43
C LEU A 97 -4.60 27.78 5.95
N ASN A 98 -4.52 26.77 6.81
CA ASN A 98 -5.12 25.46 6.58
C ASN A 98 -6.47 25.27 7.30
N GLY A 99 -6.73 26.10 8.31
CA GLY A 99 -7.98 26.12 9.05
C GLY A 99 -8.08 27.37 9.94
N VAL A 100 -9.30 27.68 10.39
CA VAL A 100 -9.58 28.78 11.32
C VAL A 100 -10.41 28.24 12.47
N LEU A 101 -9.89 28.37 13.69
CA LEU A 101 -10.61 28.09 14.94
C LEU A 101 -11.25 29.40 15.44
N ALA A 102 -12.57 29.47 15.31
CA ALA A 102 -13.35 30.60 15.80
C ALA A 102 -13.96 30.30 17.18
N ILE A 103 -13.61 31.14 18.16
CA ILE A 103 -14.12 31.09 19.54
C ILE A 103 -15.10 32.23 19.75
N PRO A 104 -16.40 31.94 19.98
CA PRO A 104 -17.43 32.97 20.11
C PRO A 104 -17.27 33.79 21.40
N PRO A 105 -17.85 35.01 21.47
CA PRO A 105 -17.67 35.93 22.61
C PRO A 105 -18.36 35.47 23.91
N ASP A 106 -19.24 34.48 23.84
CA ASP A 106 -19.97 33.91 24.98
C ASP A 106 -19.39 32.55 25.43
N PHE A 107 -18.28 32.11 24.87
CA PHE A 107 -17.70 30.80 25.13
C PHE A 107 -17.39 30.55 26.61
N SER A 108 -16.64 31.48 27.28
CA SER A 108 -16.28 31.33 28.70
C SER A 108 -17.51 31.31 29.60
N ARG A 109 -18.50 32.15 29.31
CA ARG A 109 -19.77 32.16 30.05
C ARG A 109 -20.49 30.82 29.94
N ARG A 110 -20.57 30.23 28.72
CA ARG A 110 -21.20 28.92 28.50
C ARG A 110 -20.44 27.77 29.16
N VAL A 111 -19.09 27.81 29.12
CA VAL A 111 -18.27 26.81 29.84
C VAL A 111 -18.58 26.82 31.33
N LEU A 112 -18.62 28.00 31.96
CA LEU A 112 -18.92 28.14 33.37
C LEU A 112 -20.37 27.76 33.73
N ALA A 113 -21.31 28.07 32.85
CA ALA A 113 -22.72 27.72 33.01
C ALA A 113 -23.01 26.24 32.66
N LYS A 114 -22.06 25.49 32.11
CA LYS A 114 -22.24 24.12 31.54
C LYS A 114 -23.34 24.07 30.47
N ASP A 115 -23.48 25.16 29.71
CA ASP A 115 -24.50 25.34 28.66
C ASP A 115 -23.88 25.10 27.27
N ALA A 116 -23.59 23.86 26.94
CA ALA A 116 -23.12 23.38 25.64
C ALA A 116 -22.16 24.36 24.92
N PRO A 117 -20.97 24.65 25.48
CA PRO A 117 -20.01 25.55 24.84
C PRO A 117 -19.60 24.97 23.47
N ARG A 118 -19.50 25.85 22.46
CA ARG A 118 -19.13 25.45 21.10
C ARG A 118 -18.00 26.32 20.58
N VAL A 119 -17.07 25.71 19.88
CA VAL A 119 -16.08 26.37 19.02
C VAL A 119 -16.31 25.94 17.60
N ALA A 120 -16.02 26.76 16.62
CA ALA A 120 -16.16 26.41 15.20
C ALA A 120 -14.76 26.24 14.59
N LEU A 121 -14.54 25.08 13.97
CA LEU A 121 -13.41 24.87 13.09
C LEU A 121 -13.90 25.08 11.65
N ILE A 122 -13.27 26.02 10.93
CA ILE A 122 -13.57 26.33 9.54
C ILE A 122 -12.37 25.87 8.75
N GLU A 123 -12.57 24.95 7.81
CA GLU A 123 -11.50 24.28 7.07
C GLU A 123 -11.63 24.51 5.57
N ASP A 124 -10.47 24.53 4.90
CA ASP A 124 -10.41 24.35 3.46
C ASP A 124 -10.41 22.85 3.16
N ASN A 125 -11.54 22.32 2.74
CA ASN A 125 -11.74 20.88 2.47
C ASN A 125 -11.28 20.46 1.06
N THR A 126 -10.42 21.26 0.41
CA THR A 126 -9.82 20.89 -0.88
C THR A 126 -8.73 19.83 -0.73
N ASP A 127 -8.07 19.78 0.43
CA ASP A 127 -7.12 18.74 0.82
C ASP A 127 -7.66 17.93 1.99
N THR A 128 -8.18 16.73 1.66
CA THR A 128 -8.83 15.83 2.63
C THR A 128 -7.87 15.32 3.71
N PHE A 129 -6.56 15.21 3.45
CA PHE A 129 -5.57 14.79 4.44
C PHE A 129 -5.32 15.88 5.47
N VAL A 130 -5.18 17.12 5.00
CA VAL A 130 -5.00 18.29 5.85
C VAL A 130 -6.23 18.49 6.73
N SER A 131 -7.43 18.47 6.16
CA SER A 131 -8.69 18.62 6.90
C SER A 131 -8.90 17.54 7.93
N ALA A 132 -8.72 16.26 7.58
CA ALA A 132 -8.85 15.16 8.53
C ALA A 132 -7.85 15.27 9.69
N THR A 133 -6.60 15.67 9.41
CA THR A 133 -5.59 15.89 10.46
C THR A 133 -5.96 17.06 11.36
N MET A 134 -6.40 18.17 10.78
CA MET A 134 -6.80 19.37 11.52
C MET A 134 -8.02 19.09 12.42
N ALA A 135 -9.08 18.48 11.86
CA ALA A 135 -10.26 18.08 12.61
C ALA A 135 -9.93 17.13 13.76
N GLY A 136 -9.05 16.14 13.51
CA GLY A 136 -8.60 15.19 14.53
C GLY A 136 -7.86 15.87 15.70
N VAL A 137 -6.92 16.76 15.39
CA VAL A 137 -6.11 17.44 16.42
C VAL A 137 -6.94 18.46 17.19
N VAL A 138 -7.73 19.30 16.51
CA VAL A 138 -8.61 20.28 17.17
C VAL A 138 -9.71 19.58 17.97
N GLY A 139 -10.29 18.48 17.44
CA GLY A 139 -11.23 17.64 18.19
C GLY A 139 -10.63 17.05 19.45
N GLY A 140 -9.38 16.58 19.37
CA GLY A 140 -8.61 16.12 20.52
C GLY A 140 -8.37 17.21 21.57
N LEU A 141 -8.01 18.44 21.14
CA LEU A 141 -7.84 19.58 22.03
C LEU A 141 -9.14 19.94 22.77
N VAL A 142 -10.25 19.99 22.05
CA VAL A 142 -11.57 20.31 22.64
C VAL A 142 -11.98 19.20 23.62
N SER A 143 -11.75 17.94 23.28
CA SER A 143 -12.04 16.80 24.17
C SER A 143 -11.18 16.85 25.43
N ALA A 144 -9.88 17.14 25.29
CA ALA A 144 -8.98 17.30 26.44
C ALA A 144 -9.34 18.48 27.34
N SER A 145 -9.81 19.62 26.74
CA SER A 145 -10.28 20.76 27.52
C SER A 145 -11.54 20.50 28.34
N ASN A 146 -12.34 19.53 27.91
CA ASN A 146 -13.54 19.07 28.63
C ASN A 146 -13.22 18.07 29.74
N SER A 147 -12.00 17.51 29.78
CA SER A 147 -11.59 16.60 30.84
C SER A 147 -11.26 17.41 32.09
N PRO A 148 -11.80 17.06 33.28
CA PRO A 148 -11.49 17.79 34.50
C PRO A 148 -9.99 17.70 34.80
N ALA A 149 -9.36 18.85 35.03
CA ALA A 149 -7.93 18.98 35.34
C ALA A 149 -7.49 18.29 36.64
N VAL A 150 -8.45 17.83 37.43
CA VAL A 150 -8.26 17.02 38.64
C VAL A 150 -9.02 15.72 38.46
N SER A 151 -8.35 14.61 38.66
CA SER A 151 -8.99 13.29 38.71
C SER A 151 -10.13 13.35 39.71
N ALA A 152 -11.33 13.71 39.29
CA ALA A 152 -12.52 13.60 40.09
C ALA A 152 -12.60 12.15 40.56
N SER A 153 -12.63 11.94 41.86
CA SER A 153 -12.93 10.66 42.47
C SER A 153 -13.95 9.92 41.63
N ARG A 154 -13.61 8.69 41.26
CA ARG A 154 -14.39 7.79 40.39
C ARG A 154 -15.87 8.00 40.63
N VAL A 155 -16.56 8.64 39.70
CA VAL A 155 -18.01 8.61 39.67
C VAL A 155 -18.34 7.17 39.29
N SER A 156 -18.78 6.39 40.28
CA SER A 156 -19.26 5.03 40.05
C SER A 156 -20.40 5.06 39.04
N GLY A 157 -20.15 4.57 37.84
CA GLY A 157 -21.15 4.51 36.76
C GLY A 157 -20.76 5.15 35.44
N ALA A 158 -19.62 5.84 35.33
CA ALA A 158 -19.12 6.32 34.02
C ALA A 158 -18.52 5.13 33.26
N THR A 159 -19.01 4.90 32.02
CA THR A 159 -18.43 3.91 31.10
C THR A 159 -17.09 4.46 30.59
N ALA A 160 -15.98 3.83 30.97
CA ALA A 160 -14.66 4.12 30.43
C ALA A 160 -14.39 3.22 29.23
N LEU A 161 -13.80 3.79 28.18
CA LEU A 161 -13.30 3.03 27.04
C LEU A 161 -11.81 2.73 27.28
N ASP A 162 -11.51 1.46 27.56
CA ASP A 162 -10.13 0.99 27.56
C ASP A 162 -9.79 0.45 26.18
N VAL A 163 -8.84 1.11 25.50
CA VAL A 163 -8.33 0.66 24.19
C VAL A 163 -7.18 -0.30 24.43
N VAL A 164 -7.40 -1.57 24.09
CA VAL A 164 -6.36 -2.60 24.11
C VAL A 164 -5.85 -2.82 22.69
N GLU A 165 -4.62 -2.41 22.43
CA GLU A 165 -3.96 -2.64 21.15
C GLU A 165 -3.39 -4.05 21.10
N VAL A 166 -3.94 -4.92 20.24
CA VAL A 166 -3.48 -6.32 20.07
C VAL A 166 -2.15 -6.36 19.31
N TYR A 167 -1.93 -5.41 18.41
CA TYR A 167 -0.70 -5.25 17.64
C TYR A 167 -0.15 -3.83 17.84
N PRO A 168 1.19 -3.66 17.85
CA PRO A 168 1.78 -2.33 17.96
C PRO A 168 1.45 -1.50 16.72
N TYR A 169 1.56 -0.18 16.86
CA TYR A 169 1.41 0.74 15.74
C TYR A 169 2.31 0.37 14.57
N VAL A 170 1.73 0.25 13.37
CA VAL A 170 2.42 -0.11 12.14
C VAL A 170 2.64 1.17 11.31
N PRO A 171 3.88 1.65 11.14
CA PRO A 171 4.19 2.76 10.26
C PRO A 171 3.74 2.48 8.82
N TYR A 172 3.33 3.52 8.09
CA TYR A 172 2.78 3.35 6.74
C TYR A 172 3.76 2.70 5.75
N ILE A 173 5.06 2.94 5.90
CA ILE A 173 6.09 2.26 5.09
C ILE A 173 6.07 0.74 5.28
N GLN A 174 5.84 0.26 6.51
CA GLN A 174 5.68 -1.18 6.78
C GLN A 174 4.38 -1.72 6.17
N TYR A 175 3.30 -0.93 6.23
CA TYR A 175 2.01 -1.29 5.61
C TYR A 175 2.11 -1.43 4.09
N LEU A 176 2.92 -0.60 3.42
CA LEU A 176 3.13 -0.63 1.97
C LEU A 176 4.06 -1.77 1.50
N LEU A 177 4.94 -2.26 2.36
CA LEU A 177 5.97 -3.23 1.99
C LEU A 177 5.41 -4.51 1.35
N PRO A 178 4.35 -5.16 1.88
CA PRO A 178 3.68 -6.30 1.23
C PRO A 178 3.31 -6.03 -0.22
N GLY A 179 2.66 -4.90 -0.49
CA GLY A 179 2.29 -4.49 -1.84
C GLY A 179 3.49 -4.26 -2.76
N SER A 180 4.56 -3.66 -2.23
CA SER A 180 5.79 -3.42 -2.99
C SER A 180 6.52 -4.72 -3.35
N ILE A 181 6.48 -5.74 -2.49
CA ILE A 181 7.03 -7.08 -2.80
C ILE A 181 6.25 -7.70 -3.96
N VAL A 182 4.92 -7.72 -3.89
CA VAL A 182 4.06 -8.26 -4.96
C VAL A 182 4.28 -7.50 -6.26
N MET A 183 4.42 -6.17 -6.19
CA MET A 183 4.72 -5.32 -7.34
C MET A 183 6.05 -5.65 -7.99
N SER A 184 7.11 -5.92 -7.22
CA SER A 184 8.41 -6.33 -7.74
C SER A 184 8.33 -7.68 -8.46
N ILE A 185 7.60 -8.64 -7.88
CA ILE A 185 7.34 -9.94 -8.51
C ILE A 185 6.60 -9.72 -9.84
N PHE A 186 5.56 -8.89 -9.86
CA PHE A 186 4.78 -8.60 -11.06
C PHE A 186 5.61 -7.92 -12.15
N MET A 187 6.40 -6.91 -11.79
CA MET A 187 7.32 -6.25 -12.71
C MET A 187 8.27 -7.25 -13.37
N MET A 188 8.85 -8.15 -12.57
CA MET A 188 9.74 -9.19 -13.09
C MET A 188 9.00 -10.18 -13.98
N VAL A 189 7.78 -10.57 -13.65
CA VAL A 189 6.91 -11.43 -14.46
C VAL A 189 6.61 -10.78 -15.80
N MET A 190 6.23 -9.51 -15.80
CA MET A 190 5.91 -8.76 -17.02
C MET A 190 7.13 -8.58 -17.93
N ILE A 191 8.24 -8.12 -17.38
CA ILE A 191 9.46 -7.84 -18.14
C ILE A 191 10.18 -9.15 -18.48
N GLY A 192 10.43 -10.00 -17.48
CA GLY A 192 11.25 -11.20 -17.60
C GLY A 192 10.54 -12.43 -18.20
N GLY A 193 9.20 -12.42 -18.23
CA GLY A 193 8.38 -13.48 -18.81
C GLY A 193 7.60 -13.01 -20.03
N GLY A 194 6.75 -11.99 -19.85
CA GLY A 194 5.80 -11.57 -20.86
C GLY A 194 6.41 -10.86 -22.06
N ILE A 195 7.08 -9.74 -21.85
CA ILE A 195 7.63 -8.91 -22.93
C ILE A 195 8.70 -9.69 -23.70
N ILE A 196 9.60 -10.39 -23.00
CA ILE A 196 10.67 -11.18 -23.65
C ILE A 196 10.10 -12.30 -24.50
N PHE A 197 9.04 -12.99 -24.02
CA PHE A 197 8.40 -14.06 -24.79
C PHE A 197 7.79 -13.55 -26.10
N ILE A 198 7.10 -12.42 -26.06
CA ILE A 198 6.46 -11.85 -27.26
C ILE A 198 7.51 -11.24 -28.20
N ASP A 199 8.56 -10.60 -27.69
CA ASP A 199 9.67 -10.11 -28.52
C ASP A 199 10.38 -11.26 -29.26
N ASP A 200 10.56 -12.41 -28.64
CA ASP A 200 11.11 -13.61 -29.28
C ASP A 200 10.19 -14.12 -30.39
N LYS A 201 8.88 -14.11 -30.15
CA LYS A 201 7.88 -14.47 -31.14
C LYS A 201 7.89 -13.52 -32.35
N ALA A 202 7.94 -12.21 -32.08
CA ALA A 202 7.98 -11.17 -33.12
C ALA A 202 9.27 -11.21 -33.98
N ARG A 203 10.38 -11.68 -33.40
CA ARG A 203 11.67 -11.84 -34.12
C ARG A 203 11.83 -13.16 -34.84
N GLY A 204 10.80 -14.03 -34.88
CA GLY A 204 10.87 -15.36 -35.49
C GLY A 204 11.69 -16.39 -34.68
N LEU A 205 12.24 -16.03 -33.53
CA LEU A 205 12.99 -16.98 -32.69
C LEU A 205 12.11 -18.12 -32.16
N HIS A 206 10.80 -17.90 -32.17
CA HIS A 206 9.81 -18.88 -31.82
C HIS A 206 9.78 -20.07 -32.84
N GLU A 207 10.07 -19.81 -34.11
CA GLU A 207 10.14 -20.82 -35.16
C GLU A 207 11.19 -21.89 -34.84
N GLY A 208 12.30 -21.50 -34.20
CA GLY A 208 13.33 -22.42 -33.74
C GLY A 208 12.81 -23.49 -32.77
N TYR A 209 11.75 -23.21 -31.99
CA TYR A 209 11.11 -24.22 -31.14
C TYR A 209 10.17 -25.14 -31.93
N LEU A 210 9.62 -24.67 -33.05
CA LEU A 210 8.69 -25.45 -33.87
C LEU A 210 9.39 -26.58 -34.63
N VAL A 211 10.67 -26.41 -34.96
CA VAL A 211 11.49 -27.45 -35.62
C VAL A 211 12.08 -28.45 -34.63
N THR A 212 11.94 -28.23 -33.34
CA THR A 212 12.38 -29.15 -32.30
C THR A 212 11.24 -30.06 -31.84
N PRO A 213 11.52 -31.27 -31.33
CA PRO A 213 10.48 -32.18 -30.81
C PRO A 213 9.97 -31.78 -29.41
N ILE A 214 9.89 -30.49 -29.13
CA ILE A 214 9.37 -29.95 -27.85
C ILE A 214 7.85 -29.88 -27.92
N THR A 215 7.17 -30.44 -26.91
CA THR A 215 5.72 -30.37 -26.79
C THR A 215 5.27 -28.98 -26.29
N ARG A 216 3.98 -28.62 -26.55
CA ARG A 216 3.40 -27.34 -26.06
C ARG A 216 3.50 -27.20 -24.55
N VAL A 217 3.24 -28.31 -23.85
CA VAL A 217 3.30 -28.34 -22.37
C VAL A 217 4.73 -28.11 -21.87
N GLU A 218 5.74 -28.78 -22.49
CA GLU A 218 7.15 -28.60 -22.12
C GLU A 218 7.61 -27.17 -22.36
N LEU A 219 7.15 -26.53 -23.45
CA LEU A 219 7.51 -25.15 -23.80
C LEU A 219 6.93 -24.17 -22.77
N ILE A 220 5.62 -24.24 -22.52
CA ILE A 220 4.92 -23.34 -21.57
C ILE A 220 5.45 -23.57 -20.16
N ALA A 221 5.64 -24.84 -19.75
CA ALA A 221 6.19 -25.15 -18.44
C ALA A 221 7.62 -24.62 -18.27
N GLY A 222 8.46 -24.69 -19.32
CA GLY A 222 9.82 -24.13 -19.30
C GLY A 222 9.85 -22.63 -19.11
N PHE A 223 9.05 -21.91 -19.86
CA PHE A 223 8.93 -20.46 -19.70
C PHE A 223 8.32 -20.05 -18.35
N ASN A 224 7.26 -20.77 -17.91
CA ASN A 224 6.64 -20.52 -16.62
C ASN A 224 7.64 -20.73 -15.48
N LEU A 225 8.36 -21.84 -15.47
CA LEU A 225 9.36 -22.14 -14.44
C LEU A 225 10.51 -21.11 -14.44
N SER A 226 11.02 -20.76 -15.62
CA SER A 226 12.06 -19.75 -15.76
C SER A 226 11.59 -18.37 -15.29
N GLY A 227 10.37 -17.96 -15.65
CA GLY A 227 9.76 -16.71 -15.20
C GLY A 227 9.55 -16.69 -13.70
N THR A 228 9.08 -17.82 -13.12
CA THR A 228 8.92 -17.96 -11.68
C THR A 228 10.25 -17.81 -10.95
N ILE A 229 11.34 -18.44 -11.40
CA ILE A 229 12.66 -18.32 -10.78
C ILE A 229 13.12 -16.84 -10.78
N LYS A 230 12.99 -16.13 -11.90
CA LYS A 230 13.35 -14.71 -12.02
C LYS A 230 12.52 -13.85 -11.06
N ALA A 231 11.21 -14.09 -10.99
CA ALA A 231 10.29 -13.37 -10.13
C ALA A 231 10.52 -13.64 -8.64
N VAL A 232 10.86 -14.88 -8.29
CA VAL A 232 11.25 -15.26 -6.92
C VAL A 232 12.51 -14.51 -6.48
N MET A 233 13.51 -14.42 -7.34
CA MET A 233 14.75 -13.66 -7.05
C MET A 233 14.41 -12.18 -6.77
N ALA A 234 13.55 -11.56 -7.59
CA ALA A 234 13.12 -10.18 -7.38
C ALA A 234 12.35 -10.02 -6.06
N GLY A 235 11.42 -10.93 -5.79
CA GLY A 235 10.63 -10.92 -4.55
C GLY A 235 11.51 -11.07 -3.30
N ILE A 236 12.48 -11.97 -3.30
CA ILE A 236 13.41 -12.16 -2.18
C ILE A 236 14.27 -10.91 -1.95
N VAL A 237 14.81 -10.31 -3.01
CA VAL A 237 15.61 -9.10 -2.90
C VAL A 237 14.79 -7.95 -2.33
N LEU A 238 13.57 -7.72 -2.85
CA LEU A 238 12.73 -6.65 -2.32
C LEU A 238 12.23 -6.94 -0.90
N MET A 239 11.91 -8.18 -0.60
CA MET A 239 11.51 -8.58 0.76
C MET A 239 12.66 -8.29 1.74
N THR A 240 13.89 -8.67 1.43
CA THR A 240 15.04 -8.47 2.34
C THR A 240 15.41 -6.99 2.47
N LEU A 241 15.65 -6.29 1.36
CA LEU A 241 16.01 -4.88 1.38
C LEU A 241 14.85 -3.99 1.89
N GLY A 242 13.63 -4.26 1.45
CA GLY A 242 12.45 -3.53 1.88
C GLY A 242 12.16 -3.70 3.37
N SER A 243 12.33 -4.90 3.92
CA SER A 243 12.17 -5.14 5.36
C SER A 243 13.21 -4.42 6.20
N LEU A 244 14.46 -4.34 5.71
CA LEU A 244 15.52 -3.57 6.38
C LEU A 244 15.22 -2.07 6.36
N ILE A 245 14.81 -1.53 5.21
CA ILE A 245 14.46 -0.11 5.05
C ILE A 245 13.22 0.26 5.89
N ALA A 246 12.20 -0.61 5.89
CA ALA A 246 10.97 -0.39 6.65
C ALA A 246 11.16 -0.64 8.17
N GLY A 247 12.28 -1.19 8.60
CA GLY A 247 12.57 -1.45 10.02
C GLY A 247 11.66 -2.52 10.63
N ILE A 248 11.32 -3.58 9.88
CA ILE A 248 10.50 -4.67 10.42
C ILE A 248 11.33 -5.50 11.39
N PRO A 249 10.92 -5.64 12.65
CA PRO A 249 11.64 -6.43 13.63
C PRO A 249 11.64 -7.92 13.25
N ASN A 250 12.76 -8.59 13.44
CA ASN A 250 12.94 -10.03 13.18
C ASN A 250 12.54 -10.48 11.75
N ALA A 251 12.63 -9.58 10.76
CA ALA A 251 12.25 -9.89 9.38
C ALA A 251 13.12 -11.01 8.78
N LEU A 252 14.38 -11.13 9.21
CA LEU A 252 15.35 -12.10 8.71
C LEU A 252 15.42 -13.39 9.55
N GLU A 253 14.45 -13.62 10.45
CA GLU A 253 14.36 -14.89 11.18
C GLU A 253 14.19 -16.07 10.20
N PRO A 254 14.97 -17.16 10.31
CA PRO A 254 14.96 -18.24 9.32
C PRO A 254 13.59 -18.86 9.07
N LEU A 255 12.79 -19.08 10.10
CA LEU A 255 11.46 -19.66 9.97
C LEU A 255 10.50 -18.70 9.24
N ARG A 256 10.60 -17.41 9.51
CA ARG A 256 9.82 -16.36 8.85
C ARG A 256 10.24 -16.21 7.40
N LEU A 257 11.52 -16.21 7.11
CA LEU A 257 12.07 -16.20 5.74
C LEU A 257 11.57 -17.39 4.92
N MET A 258 11.56 -18.58 5.50
CA MET A 258 11.04 -19.77 4.84
C MET A 258 9.54 -19.61 4.48
N ARG A 259 8.71 -19.12 5.43
CA ARG A 259 7.28 -18.87 5.19
C ARG A 259 7.07 -17.82 4.10
N LEU A 260 7.80 -16.71 4.16
CA LEU A 260 7.76 -15.65 3.15
C LEU A 260 8.20 -16.15 1.78
N THR A 261 9.23 -16.99 1.71
CA THR A 261 9.68 -17.59 0.44
C THR A 261 8.60 -18.47 -0.18
N ILE A 262 7.85 -19.24 0.60
CA ILE A 262 6.71 -20.03 0.10
C ILE A 262 5.66 -19.12 -0.53
N VAL A 263 5.31 -18.01 0.11
CA VAL A 263 4.37 -17.04 -0.45
C VAL A 263 4.93 -16.38 -1.72
N ILE A 264 6.23 -16.02 -1.74
CA ILE A 264 6.88 -15.47 -2.94
C ILE A 264 6.78 -16.45 -4.11
N VAL A 265 7.08 -17.74 -3.88
CA VAL A 265 6.99 -18.77 -4.91
C VAL A 265 5.56 -18.95 -5.43
N ALA A 266 4.58 -19.04 -4.54
CA ALA A 266 3.17 -19.18 -4.92
C ALA A 266 2.67 -17.95 -5.71
N THR A 267 3.03 -16.74 -5.25
CA THR A 267 2.70 -15.48 -5.94
C THR A 267 3.36 -15.41 -7.32
N ALA A 268 4.65 -15.69 -7.41
CA ALA A 268 5.39 -15.67 -8.67
C ALA A 268 4.80 -16.64 -9.68
N PHE A 269 4.49 -17.86 -9.24
CA PHE A 269 3.88 -18.88 -10.09
C PHE A 269 2.46 -18.51 -10.54
N SER A 270 1.67 -17.90 -9.67
CA SER A 270 0.34 -17.39 -9.97
C SER A 270 0.37 -16.28 -11.02
N LEU A 271 1.21 -15.27 -10.82
CA LEU A 271 1.31 -14.11 -11.70
C LEU A 271 1.90 -14.45 -13.06
N ILE A 272 2.90 -15.35 -13.13
CA ILE A 272 3.45 -15.79 -14.43
C ILE A 272 2.44 -16.62 -15.20
N SER A 273 1.66 -17.48 -14.54
CA SER A 273 0.59 -18.26 -15.17
C SER A 273 -0.52 -17.37 -15.73
N MET A 274 -0.92 -16.34 -14.98
CA MET A 274 -1.84 -15.29 -15.45
C MET A 274 -1.27 -14.58 -16.69
N MET A 275 0.00 -14.22 -16.64
CA MET A 275 0.67 -13.55 -17.74
C MET A 275 0.67 -14.38 -19.02
N PHE A 276 0.97 -15.69 -18.93
CA PHE A 276 0.90 -16.60 -20.08
C PHE A 276 -0.51 -16.73 -20.62
N LEU A 277 -1.52 -16.81 -19.76
CA LEU A 277 -2.92 -16.85 -20.19
C LEU A 277 -3.29 -15.60 -21.02
N LEU A 278 -2.88 -14.42 -20.57
CA LEU A 278 -3.15 -13.16 -21.27
C LEU A 278 -2.39 -13.03 -22.58
N MET A 279 -1.15 -13.53 -22.65
CA MET A 279 -0.24 -13.31 -23.78
C MET A 279 -0.23 -14.43 -24.79
N VAL A 280 -0.87 -15.56 -24.53
CA VAL A 280 -0.78 -16.78 -25.37
C VAL A 280 -1.21 -16.56 -26.83
N ARG A 281 -2.15 -15.63 -27.06
CA ARG A 281 -2.66 -15.29 -28.41
C ARG A 281 -2.12 -13.97 -28.97
N VAL A 282 -1.37 -13.23 -28.18
CA VAL A 282 -0.81 -11.94 -28.60
C VAL A 282 0.36 -12.18 -29.54
N THR A 283 0.41 -11.40 -30.62
CA THR A 283 1.48 -11.45 -31.63
C THR A 283 2.26 -10.15 -31.70
N ASP A 284 1.59 -9.02 -31.43
CA ASP A 284 2.20 -7.69 -31.48
C ASP A 284 2.98 -7.41 -30.19
N PRO A 285 4.29 -7.05 -30.27
CA PRO A 285 5.12 -6.76 -29.11
C PRO A 285 4.74 -5.46 -28.37
N LEU A 286 3.91 -4.60 -28.96
CA LEU A 286 3.41 -3.40 -28.28
C LEU A 286 2.28 -3.69 -27.31
N VAL A 287 1.47 -4.71 -27.58
CA VAL A 287 0.31 -5.09 -26.77
C VAL A 287 0.69 -5.44 -25.33
N PRO A 288 1.72 -6.25 -25.01
CA PRO A 288 2.15 -6.50 -23.65
C PRO A 288 2.53 -5.25 -22.88
N ARG A 289 3.18 -4.28 -23.55
CA ARG A 289 3.60 -3.01 -22.94
C ARG A 289 2.40 -2.15 -22.56
N ALA A 290 1.38 -2.08 -23.43
CA ALA A 290 0.13 -1.37 -23.15
C ALA A 290 -0.67 -2.03 -22.02
N ILE A 291 -0.83 -3.34 -22.08
CA ILE A 291 -1.54 -4.14 -21.06
C ILE A 291 -0.86 -4.01 -19.70
N PHE A 292 0.48 -3.92 -19.65
CA PHE A 292 1.23 -3.76 -18.40
C PHE A 292 0.73 -2.57 -17.57
N GLY A 293 0.59 -1.39 -18.16
CA GLY A 293 0.13 -0.19 -17.45
C GLY A 293 -1.30 -0.35 -16.91
N VAL A 294 -2.20 -0.93 -17.71
CA VAL A 294 -3.58 -1.18 -17.31
C VAL A 294 -3.66 -2.21 -16.18
N LEU A 295 -2.98 -3.35 -16.33
CA LEU A 295 -2.96 -4.40 -15.31
C LEU A 295 -2.33 -3.93 -14.01
N ASN A 296 -1.25 -3.15 -14.10
CA ASN A 296 -0.64 -2.59 -12.91
C ASN A 296 -1.64 -1.78 -12.08
N THR A 297 -2.38 -0.90 -12.71
CA THR A 297 -3.38 -0.08 -12.02
C THR A 297 -4.55 -0.93 -11.52
N LEU A 298 -5.08 -1.81 -12.38
CA LEU A 298 -6.28 -2.58 -12.12
C LEU A 298 -6.10 -3.66 -11.02
N LEU A 299 -4.89 -4.22 -10.89
CA LEU A 299 -4.60 -5.26 -9.90
C LEU A 299 -3.99 -4.66 -8.63
N TYR A 300 -3.05 -3.71 -8.74
CA TYR A 300 -2.32 -3.19 -7.60
C TYR A 300 -3.20 -2.38 -6.64
N PHE A 301 -4.06 -1.48 -7.14
CA PHE A 301 -4.86 -0.63 -6.27
C PHE A 301 -5.97 -1.39 -5.54
N PRO A 302 -6.81 -2.23 -6.19
CA PRO A 302 -7.87 -2.97 -5.49
C PRO A 302 -7.35 -4.03 -4.51
N SER A 303 -6.10 -4.49 -4.68
CA SER A 303 -5.51 -5.55 -3.85
C SER A 303 -5.38 -5.22 -2.36
N GLY A 304 -5.59 -3.98 -1.96
CA GLY A 304 -5.34 -3.54 -0.59
C GLY A 304 -3.87 -3.22 -0.29
N ALA A 305 -3.02 -3.11 -1.32
CA ALA A 305 -1.59 -2.81 -1.18
C ALA A 305 -1.34 -1.42 -0.60
N VAL A 306 -2.10 -0.41 -1.06
CA VAL A 306 -1.93 1.01 -0.70
C VAL A 306 -2.95 1.46 0.32
N TYR A 307 -4.20 0.99 0.21
CA TYR A 307 -5.31 1.40 1.06
C TYR A 307 -6.17 0.17 1.44
N PRO A 308 -6.80 0.14 2.62
CA PRO A 308 -7.66 -0.96 3.03
C PRO A 308 -8.84 -1.17 2.07
N GLN A 309 -9.10 -2.42 1.68
CA GLN A 309 -10.14 -2.79 0.71
C GLN A 309 -11.56 -2.36 1.14
N GLN A 310 -11.81 -2.32 2.44
CA GLN A 310 -13.11 -1.93 3.01
C GLN A 310 -13.49 -0.49 2.67
N GLY A 311 -12.52 0.37 2.36
CA GLY A 311 -12.74 1.75 1.94
C GLY A 311 -13.03 1.92 0.45
N PHE A 312 -12.98 0.86 -0.35
CA PHE A 312 -13.20 0.94 -1.79
C PHE A 312 -14.68 0.82 -2.19
N PRO A 313 -15.06 1.39 -3.36
CA PRO A 313 -16.38 1.16 -3.95
C PRO A 313 -16.61 -0.32 -4.27
N ALA A 314 -17.86 -0.76 -4.31
CA ALA A 314 -18.25 -2.16 -4.51
C ALA A 314 -17.64 -2.81 -5.78
N TRP A 315 -17.53 -2.05 -6.87
CA TRP A 315 -16.95 -2.55 -8.12
C TRP A 315 -15.44 -2.86 -8.00
N MET A 316 -14.69 -2.06 -7.22
CA MET A 316 -13.28 -2.35 -6.94
C MET A 316 -13.13 -3.57 -6.01
N GLN A 317 -14.02 -3.69 -5.01
CA GLN A 317 -14.04 -4.87 -4.14
C GLN A 317 -14.34 -6.15 -4.94
N ALA A 318 -15.22 -6.09 -5.94
CA ALA A 318 -15.50 -7.21 -6.82
C ALA A 318 -14.26 -7.64 -7.65
N ILE A 319 -13.45 -6.70 -8.12
CA ILE A 319 -12.18 -6.98 -8.78
C ILE A 319 -11.22 -7.67 -7.79
N ALA A 320 -11.10 -7.14 -6.57
CA ALA A 320 -10.21 -7.68 -5.55
C ALA A 320 -10.48 -9.15 -5.20
N VAL A 321 -11.72 -9.62 -5.30
CA VAL A 321 -12.10 -11.03 -5.05
C VAL A 321 -11.44 -12.01 -6.04
N VAL A 322 -11.25 -11.58 -7.29
CA VAL A 322 -10.67 -12.43 -8.36
C VAL A 322 -9.18 -12.14 -8.60
N ASP A 323 -8.64 -11.12 -7.95
CA ASP A 323 -7.28 -10.64 -8.17
C ASP A 323 -6.26 -11.43 -7.35
N PRO A 324 -5.29 -12.12 -7.97
CA PRO A 324 -4.24 -12.83 -7.23
C PRO A 324 -3.34 -11.92 -6.40
N PHE A 325 -3.22 -10.62 -6.73
CA PHE A 325 -2.51 -9.65 -5.89
C PHE A 325 -3.13 -9.53 -4.51
N THR A 326 -4.45 -9.54 -4.41
CA THR A 326 -5.18 -9.45 -3.14
C THR A 326 -4.73 -10.50 -2.14
N TYR A 327 -4.72 -11.76 -2.56
CA TYR A 327 -4.34 -12.90 -1.72
C TYR A 327 -2.86 -12.89 -1.38
N ALA A 328 -2.02 -12.50 -2.35
CA ALA A 328 -0.59 -12.32 -2.12
C ALA A 328 -0.30 -11.22 -1.09
N VAL A 329 -0.89 -10.02 -1.26
CA VAL A 329 -0.75 -8.90 -0.33
C VAL A 329 -1.26 -9.26 1.06
N HIS A 330 -2.41 -9.96 1.16
CA HIS A 330 -2.96 -10.41 2.43
C HIS A 330 -2.01 -11.38 3.13
N ALA A 331 -1.49 -12.39 2.42
CA ALA A 331 -0.54 -13.34 2.97
C ALA A 331 0.74 -12.66 3.48
N PHE A 332 1.31 -11.72 2.71
CA PHE A 332 2.47 -10.95 3.16
C PHE A 332 2.17 -10.06 4.37
N LYS A 333 0.99 -9.40 4.43
CA LYS A 333 0.57 -8.63 5.61
C LYS A 333 0.47 -9.50 6.86
N CYS A 334 -0.11 -10.68 6.75
CA CYS A 334 -0.22 -11.63 7.85
C CYS A 334 1.16 -12.06 8.38
N LEU A 335 2.12 -12.35 7.50
CA LEU A 335 3.45 -12.80 7.89
C LEU A 335 4.37 -11.65 8.33
N LEU A 336 4.33 -10.48 7.66
CA LEU A 336 5.23 -9.37 7.92
C LEU A 336 4.76 -8.46 9.06
N LEU A 337 3.47 -8.19 9.16
CA LEU A 337 2.95 -7.23 10.14
C LEU A 337 2.43 -7.92 11.41
N LYS A 338 1.75 -9.05 11.25
CA LYS A 338 1.13 -9.77 12.36
C LYS A 338 1.96 -10.95 12.87
N ASN A 339 3.00 -11.35 12.13
CA ASN A 339 3.84 -12.53 12.41
C ASN A 339 3.02 -13.80 12.67
N THR A 340 1.98 -14.03 11.89
CA THR A 340 1.10 -15.19 12.03
C THR A 340 1.73 -16.47 11.49
N GLY A 341 1.15 -17.63 11.83
CA GLY A 341 1.54 -18.93 11.31
C GLY A 341 0.98 -19.19 9.89
N MET A 342 1.45 -20.29 9.28
CA MET A 342 0.99 -20.74 7.94
C MET A 342 -0.52 -21.00 7.86
N GLY A 343 -1.16 -21.39 8.97
CA GLY A 343 -2.60 -21.63 9.02
C GLY A 343 -3.43 -20.39 8.66
N ALA A 344 -2.97 -19.19 9.04
CA ALA A 344 -3.67 -17.94 8.76
C ALA A 344 -3.70 -17.57 7.26
N ILE A 345 -2.73 -18.07 6.47
CA ILE A 345 -2.58 -17.78 5.05
C ILE A 345 -2.89 -18.99 4.16
N ALA A 346 -3.38 -20.10 4.75
CA ALA A 346 -3.66 -21.32 3.99
C ALA A 346 -4.67 -21.08 2.86
N GLY A 347 -5.70 -20.29 3.12
CA GLY A 347 -6.69 -19.90 2.10
C GLY A 347 -6.06 -19.14 0.93
N ASP A 348 -5.15 -18.22 1.23
CA ASP A 348 -4.43 -17.44 0.20
C ASP A 348 -3.56 -18.34 -0.68
N LEU A 349 -2.83 -19.28 -0.07
CA LEU A 349 -1.99 -20.22 -0.80
C LEU A 349 -2.82 -21.19 -1.66
N ILE A 350 -3.96 -21.67 -1.15
CA ILE A 350 -4.89 -22.49 -1.91
C ILE A 350 -5.41 -21.73 -3.12
N TYR A 351 -5.84 -20.47 -2.92
CA TYR A 351 -6.31 -19.63 -4.01
C TYR A 351 -5.22 -19.42 -5.08
N LEU A 352 -4.02 -18.98 -4.69
CA LEU A 352 -2.91 -18.72 -5.60
C LEU A 352 -2.53 -19.99 -6.40
N THR A 353 -2.52 -21.15 -5.75
CA THR A 353 -2.20 -22.41 -6.38
C THR A 353 -3.30 -22.88 -7.35
N ALA A 354 -4.57 -22.77 -6.94
CA ALA A 354 -5.72 -23.10 -7.77
C ALA A 354 -5.80 -22.18 -9.00
N PHE A 355 -5.63 -20.86 -8.79
CA PHE A 355 -5.58 -19.89 -9.87
C PHE A 355 -4.48 -20.20 -10.87
N SER A 356 -3.26 -20.55 -10.38
CA SER A 356 -2.14 -20.94 -11.23
C SER A 356 -2.48 -22.15 -12.09
N ALA A 357 -3.07 -23.20 -11.49
CA ALA A 357 -3.44 -24.42 -12.18
C ALA A 357 -4.48 -24.15 -13.28
N VAL A 358 -5.50 -23.36 -12.99
CA VAL A 358 -6.53 -22.96 -13.94
C VAL A 358 -5.93 -22.13 -15.07
N ALA A 359 -5.15 -21.08 -14.73
CA ALA A 359 -4.54 -20.21 -15.74
C ALA A 359 -3.56 -20.97 -16.64
N MET A 360 -2.73 -21.85 -16.08
CA MET A 360 -1.78 -22.64 -16.84
C MET A 360 -2.47 -23.65 -17.76
N THR A 361 -3.54 -24.31 -17.30
CA THR A 361 -4.34 -25.23 -18.11
C THR A 361 -5.01 -24.50 -19.26
N ALA A 362 -5.65 -23.36 -18.97
CA ALA A 362 -6.28 -22.53 -19.99
C ALA A 362 -5.26 -22.00 -21.01
N ALA A 363 -4.09 -21.51 -20.56
CA ALA A 363 -3.02 -21.06 -21.45
C ALA A 363 -2.55 -22.18 -22.37
N THR A 364 -2.39 -23.40 -21.85
CA THR A 364 -1.96 -24.57 -22.65
C THR A 364 -3.00 -24.97 -23.71
N MET A 365 -4.30 -24.93 -23.35
CA MET A 365 -5.40 -25.22 -24.27
C MET A 365 -5.51 -24.15 -25.38
N LEU A 366 -5.33 -22.87 -25.01
CA LEU A 366 -5.43 -21.75 -25.93
C LEU A 366 -4.19 -21.59 -26.85
N PHE A 367 -3.09 -22.22 -26.49
CA PHE A 367 -1.84 -22.11 -27.27
C PHE A 367 -1.97 -22.80 -28.63
N LYS A 368 -1.97 -22.00 -29.69
CA LYS A 368 -1.93 -22.50 -31.07
C LYS A 368 -0.48 -22.69 -31.52
N ARG A 369 -0.12 -23.91 -31.92
CA ARG A 369 1.13 -24.20 -32.61
C ARG A 369 0.88 -24.01 -34.11
N SER A 370 0.82 -22.75 -34.54
CA SER A 370 0.76 -22.40 -35.99
C SER A 370 2.06 -21.73 -36.41
N LEU A 371 2.57 -22.14 -37.56
CA LEU A 371 3.57 -21.41 -38.32
C LEU A 371 3.00 -20.06 -38.74
#